data_8882b69f810e21990b293437a0a986c6
#
_entry.id   8882b69f810e21990b293437a0a986c6
#
_cell.length_a   1.000
_cell.length_b   1.000
_cell.length_c   1.000
_cell.angle_alpha   90.00
_cell.angle_beta   90.00
_cell.angle_gamma   90.00
#
_symmetry.space_group_name_H-M   'P 1'
#
loop_
_entity.id
_entity.type
_entity.pdbx_description
1 polymer ?
#
loop_
_entity_poly.entity_id
_entity_poly.type
_entity_poly.pdbx_seq_one_letter_code
_entity_poly.pdbx_strand_id
1 'polypeptide(L)'
;MQTLHFDARFIRIGHHDGISRFSAELVKALVKKIDVVVLIYDLRQLDALPIGIRYIVVNNPQSPSEFYIASKLNKLGVTHVFSPMQVMGTVGRKYKLVLTLHDLIYYRHRKPPQDLNLLVRGIWRMYHLNYQPQRLLLNRADAIATVSETTKKLIGENRLTKRPVTVVYNAPDKSQNGKARKAPNSKKLVYIGSFMPYKNVETLIEATGSLVDYELHLLSKITRSREQELDSLAKEFGAKVVFHNGVTDQEYVALLDDAFALVTASKDEGFGIPLVEAMQRGTPVIVSDLEIFHEVSANAGSYFNSNSATELVSRINELATGSNWAKASSASVEQAARFDWDASADQLLKIFADLESK
;
A
#
# COMPACT_ATOMS: atom_id res chain seq x y z
N MET A 1 -23.11 6.20 -15.96
CA MET A 1 -22.42 7.22 -15.12
C MET A 1 -21.70 8.24 -16.02
N GLN A 2 -21.92 9.55 -15.85
CA GLN A 2 -21.23 10.58 -16.65
C GLN A 2 -20.02 11.18 -15.92
N THR A 3 -20.13 11.40 -14.61
CA THR A 3 -19.06 12.00 -13.81
C THR A 3 -18.85 11.20 -12.52
N LEU A 4 -17.59 10.90 -12.20
CA LEU A 4 -17.18 10.30 -10.93
C LEU A 4 -16.56 11.35 -10.02
N HIS A 5 -17.05 11.47 -8.79
CA HIS A 5 -16.41 12.27 -7.76
C HIS A 5 -15.45 11.39 -6.95
N PHE A 6 -14.16 11.67 -7.03
CA PHE A 6 -13.12 10.92 -6.35
C PHE A 6 -12.68 11.65 -5.07
N ASP A 7 -12.75 11.00 -3.93
CA ASP A 7 -12.33 11.57 -2.65
C ASP A 7 -10.80 11.60 -2.53
N ALA A 8 -10.19 12.66 -3.03
CA ALA A 8 -8.74 12.88 -3.00
C ALA A 8 -8.23 13.50 -1.67
N ARG A 9 -9.09 13.68 -0.68
CA ARG A 9 -8.74 14.28 0.63
C ARG A 9 -7.72 13.47 1.43
N PHE A 10 -7.50 12.22 1.06
CA PHE A 10 -6.50 11.34 1.68
C PHE A 10 -5.13 11.38 1.00
N ILE A 11 -4.98 12.16 -0.08
CA ILE A 11 -3.67 12.46 -0.67
C ILE A 11 -2.89 13.35 0.30
N ARG A 12 -1.72 12.89 0.74
CA ARG A 12 -0.84 13.62 1.65
C ARG A 12 -0.08 14.71 0.92
N ILE A 13 0.13 15.83 1.60
CA ILE A 13 0.85 16.99 1.08
C ILE A 13 2.34 16.80 1.34
N GLY A 14 3.17 16.93 0.30
CA GLY A 14 4.62 16.90 0.39
C GLY A 14 5.27 15.52 0.54
N HIS A 15 4.50 14.45 0.63
CA HIS A 15 5.02 13.07 0.57
C HIS A 15 3.90 12.10 0.22
N HIS A 16 4.23 10.97 -0.38
CA HIS A 16 3.29 9.90 -0.67
C HIS A 16 3.43 8.74 0.32
N ASP A 17 2.30 8.30 0.88
CA ASP A 17 2.15 6.96 1.45
C ASP A 17 1.37 6.05 0.48
N GLY A 18 1.13 4.80 0.87
CA GLY A 18 0.43 3.84 0.01
C GLY A 18 -0.95 4.31 -0.45
N ILE A 19 -1.74 4.97 0.43
CA ILE A 19 -3.09 5.46 0.10
C ILE A 19 -3.01 6.68 -0.81
N SER A 20 -2.06 7.58 -0.56
CA SER A 20 -1.78 8.74 -1.42
C SER A 20 -1.42 8.30 -2.84
N ARG A 21 -0.53 7.30 -2.96
CA ARG A 21 -0.08 6.75 -4.24
C ARG A 21 -1.22 6.03 -4.96
N PHE A 22 -1.95 5.16 -4.27
CA PHE A 22 -3.17 4.52 -4.79
C PHE A 22 -4.14 5.55 -5.36
N SER A 23 -4.43 6.61 -4.61
CA SER A 23 -5.37 7.65 -5.02
C SER A 23 -4.90 8.42 -6.26
N ALA A 24 -3.65 8.86 -6.26
CA ALA A 24 -3.09 9.66 -7.36
C ALA A 24 -3.04 8.85 -8.67
N GLU A 25 -2.52 7.61 -8.61
CA GLU A 25 -2.37 6.77 -9.81
C GLU A 25 -3.73 6.29 -10.34
N LEU A 26 -4.67 5.94 -9.47
CA LEU A 26 -6.01 5.55 -9.89
C LEU A 26 -6.75 6.73 -10.55
N VAL A 27 -6.61 7.96 -10.04
CA VAL A 27 -7.16 9.16 -10.68
C VAL A 27 -6.53 9.38 -12.06
N LYS A 28 -5.19 9.24 -12.21
CA LYS A 28 -4.51 9.34 -13.51
C LYS A 28 -5.04 8.33 -14.54
N ALA A 29 -5.41 7.14 -14.11
CA ALA A 29 -6.01 6.14 -14.98
C ALA A 29 -7.48 6.46 -15.31
N LEU A 30 -8.26 6.90 -14.33
CA LEU A 30 -9.68 7.19 -14.48
C LEU A 30 -9.96 8.37 -15.43
N VAL A 31 -9.16 9.45 -15.38
CA VAL A 31 -9.37 10.63 -16.24
C VAL A 31 -9.23 10.34 -17.74
N LYS A 32 -8.58 9.23 -18.11
CA LYS A 32 -8.49 8.75 -19.50
C LYS A 32 -9.79 8.10 -19.99
N LYS A 33 -10.67 7.70 -19.07
CA LYS A 33 -11.84 6.84 -19.35
C LYS A 33 -13.17 7.53 -19.07
N ILE A 34 -13.21 8.43 -18.10
CA ILE A 34 -14.42 9.10 -17.67
C ILE A 34 -14.10 10.49 -17.14
N ASP A 35 -15.13 11.34 -17.07
CA ASP A 35 -15.02 12.63 -16.42
C ASP A 35 -14.89 12.47 -14.90
N VAL A 36 -13.81 13.02 -14.32
CA VAL A 36 -13.49 12.93 -12.90
C VAL A 36 -13.44 14.31 -12.27
N VAL A 37 -14.11 14.46 -11.14
CA VAL A 37 -14.02 15.62 -10.25
C VAL A 37 -13.45 15.17 -8.92
N VAL A 38 -12.33 15.75 -8.48
CA VAL A 38 -11.71 15.36 -7.21
C VAL A 38 -12.24 16.21 -6.06
N LEU A 39 -12.51 15.59 -4.93
CA LEU A 39 -12.82 16.25 -3.67
C LEU A 39 -11.51 16.46 -2.90
N ILE A 40 -11.16 17.69 -2.58
CA ILE A 40 -9.96 18.07 -1.86
C ILE A 40 -10.30 18.95 -0.67
N TYR A 41 -9.43 19.07 0.31
CA TYR A 41 -9.55 20.05 1.40
C TYR A 41 -8.45 21.12 1.38
N ASP A 42 -7.38 20.91 0.60
CA ASP A 42 -6.23 21.81 0.45
C ASP A 42 -5.76 21.79 -1.01
N LEU A 43 -5.53 22.96 -1.60
CA LEU A 43 -5.11 23.08 -3.00
C LEU A 43 -3.77 22.38 -3.30
N ARG A 44 -2.88 22.26 -2.32
CA ARG A 44 -1.61 21.53 -2.47
C ARG A 44 -1.77 20.05 -2.77
N GLN A 45 -2.95 19.47 -2.54
CA GLN A 45 -3.25 18.09 -2.93
C GLN A 45 -3.30 17.91 -4.45
N LEU A 46 -3.51 19.01 -5.21
CA LEU A 46 -3.49 19.02 -6.67
C LEU A 46 -2.10 18.75 -7.26
N ASP A 47 -1.03 19.01 -6.52
CA ASP A 47 0.35 18.77 -6.97
C ASP A 47 0.62 17.28 -7.33
N ALA A 48 -0.16 16.36 -6.73
CA ALA A 48 -0.07 14.92 -6.99
C ALA A 48 -1.03 14.42 -8.08
N LEU A 49 -1.85 15.30 -8.64
CA LEU A 49 -2.95 14.96 -9.54
C LEU A 49 -2.70 15.49 -10.98
N PRO A 50 -3.44 14.99 -11.98
CA PRO A 50 -3.31 15.49 -13.35
C PRO A 50 -3.55 17.00 -13.45
N ILE A 51 -2.72 17.68 -14.22
CA ILE A 51 -2.83 19.12 -14.44
C ILE A 51 -4.20 19.45 -15.06
N GLY A 52 -4.87 20.46 -14.51
CA GLY A 52 -6.18 20.92 -15.00
C GLY A 52 -7.36 20.04 -14.57
N ILE A 53 -7.17 19.07 -13.66
CA ILE A 53 -8.28 18.27 -13.14
C ILE A 53 -9.32 19.15 -12.45
N ARG A 54 -10.59 18.87 -12.68
CA ARG A 54 -11.69 19.56 -11.98
C ARG A 54 -11.74 19.16 -10.52
N TYR A 55 -11.98 20.10 -9.63
CA TYR A 55 -12.01 19.83 -8.19
C TYR A 55 -13.12 20.60 -7.47
N ILE A 56 -13.49 20.10 -6.30
CA ILE A 56 -14.38 20.74 -5.33
C ILE A 56 -13.66 20.79 -3.98
N VAL A 57 -13.55 21.99 -3.41
CA VAL A 57 -12.99 22.13 -2.05
C VAL A 57 -14.10 21.81 -1.04
N VAL A 58 -13.81 20.81 -0.21
CA VAL A 58 -14.71 20.36 0.86
C VAL A 58 -13.98 20.42 2.22
N ASN A 59 -14.54 19.81 3.25
CA ASN A 59 -13.91 19.77 4.58
C ASN A 59 -12.75 18.76 4.66
N ASN A 60 -11.84 19.00 5.60
CA ASN A 60 -10.88 17.98 6.00
C ASN A 60 -11.63 16.77 6.60
N PRO A 61 -11.30 15.51 6.19
CA PRO A 61 -12.00 14.30 6.66
C PRO A 61 -11.87 14.05 8.17
N GLN A 62 -10.89 14.67 8.83
CA GLN A 62 -10.70 14.58 10.28
C GLN A 62 -11.47 15.65 11.06
N SER A 63 -12.14 16.59 10.39
CA SER A 63 -12.89 17.65 11.05
C SER A 63 -14.30 17.21 11.46
N PRO A 64 -14.91 17.80 12.52
CA PRO A 64 -16.28 17.50 12.88
C PRO A 64 -17.30 17.77 11.76
N SER A 65 -16.98 18.64 10.81
CA SER A 65 -17.81 18.93 9.63
C SER A 65 -17.93 17.75 8.65
N GLU A 66 -17.15 16.69 8.83
CA GLU A 66 -17.29 15.44 8.07
C GLU A 66 -18.68 14.81 8.20
N PHE A 67 -19.36 15.05 9.31
CA PHE A 67 -20.75 14.63 9.51
C PHE A 67 -21.71 15.23 8.46
N TYR A 68 -21.40 16.42 7.94
CA TYR A 68 -22.26 17.15 6.98
C TYR A 68 -21.82 17.01 5.51
N ILE A 69 -20.73 16.26 5.22
CA ILE A 69 -20.21 16.14 3.84
C ILE A 69 -21.27 15.64 2.86
N ALA A 70 -22.07 14.65 3.25
CA ALA A 70 -23.10 14.10 2.40
C ALA A 70 -24.16 15.16 2.01
N SER A 71 -24.57 16.00 2.94
CA SER A 71 -25.50 17.11 2.66
C SER A 71 -24.88 18.12 1.67
N LYS A 72 -23.60 18.45 1.82
CA LYS A 72 -22.88 19.35 0.91
C LYS A 72 -22.83 18.76 -0.51
N LEU A 73 -22.46 17.49 -0.65
CA LEU A 73 -22.37 16.82 -1.95
C LEU A 73 -23.76 16.66 -2.61
N ASN A 74 -24.81 16.38 -1.82
CA ASN A 74 -26.18 16.35 -2.34
C ASN A 74 -26.61 17.70 -2.95
N LYS A 75 -26.27 18.83 -2.29
CA LYS A 75 -26.58 20.20 -2.79
C LYS A 75 -25.84 20.53 -4.09
N LEU A 76 -24.68 19.90 -4.31
CA LEU A 76 -23.89 20.04 -5.53
C LEU A 76 -24.34 19.09 -6.65
N GLY A 77 -25.40 18.30 -6.44
CA GLY A 77 -25.92 17.36 -7.43
C GLY A 77 -25.01 16.16 -7.70
N VAL A 78 -24.11 15.82 -6.76
CA VAL A 78 -23.22 14.67 -6.89
C VAL A 78 -24.02 13.38 -6.92
N THR A 79 -23.71 12.49 -7.86
CA THR A 79 -24.43 11.22 -8.06
C THR A 79 -23.58 9.99 -7.73
N HIS A 80 -22.27 10.04 -7.92
CA HIS A 80 -21.33 8.93 -7.71
C HIS A 80 -20.08 9.41 -6.99
N VAL A 81 -19.73 8.72 -5.90
CA VAL A 81 -18.55 9.02 -5.10
C VAL A 81 -17.76 7.74 -4.85
N PHE A 82 -16.46 7.80 -5.10
CA PHE A 82 -15.49 6.83 -4.66
C PHE A 82 -14.60 7.43 -3.57
N SER A 83 -14.43 6.73 -2.45
CA SER A 83 -13.45 7.09 -1.42
C SER A 83 -12.37 6.01 -1.31
N PRO A 84 -11.08 6.36 -1.38
CA PRO A 84 -9.97 5.43 -1.19
C PRO A 84 -9.82 4.99 0.28
N MET A 85 -10.76 5.34 1.13
CA MET A 85 -10.78 4.98 2.55
C MET A 85 -12.13 4.38 2.95
N GLN A 86 -12.12 3.64 4.06
CA GLN A 86 -13.33 3.03 4.64
C GLN A 86 -14.19 4.03 5.44
N VAL A 87 -13.80 5.27 5.51
CA VAL A 87 -14.48 6.31 6.30
C VAL A 87 -14.92 7.48 5.41
N MET A 88 -16.19 7.82 5.50
CA MET A 88 -16.79 9.02 4.91
C MET A 88 -18.11 9.31 5.60
N GLY A 89 -18.45 10.59 5.80
CA GLY A 89 -19.75 11.00 6.33
C GLY A 89 -20.88 10.62 5.38
N THR A 90 -21.90 9.93 5.87
CA THR A 90 -22.98 9.35 5.03
C THR A 90 -24.37 9.77 5.43
N VAL A 91 -24.52 10.68 6.41
CA VAL A 91 -25.83 11.07 6.94
C VAL A 91 -26.64 11.83 5.88
N GLY A 92 -27.80 11.27 5.50
CA GLY A 92 -28.67 11.86 4.48
C GLY A 92 -28.14 11.77 3.03
N ARG A 93 -27.16 10.90 2.77
CA ARG A 93 -26.56 10.67 1.44
C ARG A 93 -27.61 10.24 0.40
N LYS A 94 -27.53 10.85 -0.79
CA LYS A 94 -28.40 10.54 -1.94
C LYS A 94 -27.64 9.99 -3.17
N TYR A 95 -26.29 9.99 -3.15
CA TYR A 95 -25.43 9.50 -4.23
C TYR A 95 -25.00 8.05 -3.99
N LYS A 96 -24.58 7.35 -5.04
CA LYS A 96 -23.92 6.04 -4.92
C LYS A 96 -22.53 6.21 -4.33
N LEU A 97 -22.18 5.39 -3.32
CA LEU A 97 -20.90 5.47 -2.61
C LEU A 97 -20.19 4.13 -2.63
N VAL A 98 -18.94 4.15 -3.09
CA VAL A 98 -18.01 3.05 -2.95
C VAL A 98 -16.90 3.46 -1.98
N LEU A 99 -16.70 2.69 -0.90
CA LEU A 99 -15.62 2.86 0.07
C LEU A 99 -14.54 1.80 -0.16
N THR A 100 -13.31 2.11 0.21
CA THR A 100 -12.18 1.16 0.11
C THR A 100 -11.74 0.70 1.49
N LEU A 101 -11.53 -0.61 1.65
CA LEU A 101 -10.85 -1.19 2.81
C LEU A 101 -9.55 -1.82 2.34
N HIS A 102 -8.41 -1.24 2.71
CA HIS A 102 -7.09 -1.67 2.26
C HIS A 102 -6.60 -2.93 2.98
N ASP A 103 -6.81 -3.00 4.29
CA ASP A 103 -6.36 -4.12 5.13
C ASP A 103 -7.11 -4.17 6.46
N LEU A 104 -6.77 -5.17 7.26
CA LEU A 104 -7.24 -5.36 8.63
C LEU A 104 -6.08 -5.44 9.64
N ILE A 105 -4.92 -4.92 9.28
CA ILE A 105 -3.69 -5.01 10.06
C ILE A 105 -3.90 -4.51 11.49
N TYR A 106 -4.54 -3.38 11.65
CA TYR A 106 -4.73 -2.78 12.96
C TYR A 106 -5.71 -3.54 13.89
N TYR A 107 -6.51 -4.43 13.36
CA TYR A 107 -7.32 -5.34 14.18
C TYR A 107 -6.50 -6.51 14.73
N ARG A 108 -5.44 -6.91 14.03
CA ARG A 108 -4.51 -7.98 14.42
C ARG A 108 -3.32 -7.42 15.23
N HIS A 109 -2.79 -6.27 14.81
CA HIS A 109 -1.67 -5.56 15.44
C HIS A 109 -2.15 -4.27 16.12
N ARG A 110 -2.75 -4.40 17.30
CA ARG A 110 -3.46 -3.34 18.03
C ARG A 110 -2.55 -2.29 18.69
N LYS A 111 -1.45 -1.91 18.03
CA LYS A 111 -0.60 -0.79 18.49
C LYS A 111 -0.95 0.44 17.66
N PRO A 112 -1.49 1.52 18.30
CA PRO A 112 -1.79 2.75 17.57
C PRO A 112 -0.50 3.38 17.03
N PRO A 113 -0.55 4.10 15.90
CA PRO A 113 0.55 4.91 15.40
C PRO A 113 1.07 5.86 16.49
N GLN A 114 2.41 6.07 16.52
CA GLN A 114 3.06 6.83 17.59
C GLN A 114 2.85 8.34 17.46
N ASP A 115 2.53 8.83 16.29
CA ASP A 115 2.25 10.22 15.93
C ASP A 115 0.89 10.74 16.46
N LEU A 116 0.02 9.84 16.93
CA LEU A 116 -1.28 10.20 17.49
C LEU A 116 -1.17 10.66 18.94
N ASN A 117 -1.91 11.71 19.32
CA ASN A 117 -2.01 12.14 20.71
C ASN A 117 -2.72 11.09 21.60
N LEU A 118 -2.56 11.19 22.93
CA LEU A 118 -3.05 10.17 23.87
C LEU A 118 -4.56 9.94 23.81
N LEU A 119 -5.36 11.00 23.63
CA LEU A 119 -6.82 10.89 23.50
C LEU A 119 -7.22 10.13 22.24
N VAL A 120 -6.63 10.51 21.10
CA VAL A 120 -6.88 9.85 19.81
C VAL A 120 -6.41 8.40 19.85
N ARG A 121 -5.29 8.09 20.53
CA ARG A 121 -4.83 6.70 20.73
C ARG A 121 -5.82 5.88 21.55
N GLY A 122 -6.48 6.50 22.54
CA GLY A 122 -7.55 5.85 23.31
C GLY A 122 -8.76 5.52 22.44
N ILE A 123 -9.28 6.48 21.69
CA ILE A 123 -10.40 6.32 20.74
C ILE A 123 -10.04 5.27 19.67
N TRP A 124 -8.83 5.34 19.13
CA TRP A 124 -8.31 4.39 18.16
C TRP A 124 -8.31 2.94 18.70
N ARG A 125 -7.85 2.73 19.95
CA ARG A 125 -7.90 1.43 20.60
C ARG A 125 -9.33 0.93 20.77
N MET A 126 -10.24 1.80 21.20
CA MET A 126 -11.68 1.45 21.33
C MET A 126 -12.28 1.05 19.97
N TYR A 127 -11.97 1.78 18.90
CA TYR A 127 -12.42 1.48 17.54
C TYR A 127 -11.97 0.07 17.09
N HIS A 128 -10.71 -0.29 17.37
CA HIS A 128 -10.11 -1.55 16.93
C HIS A 128 -10.26 -2.72 17.94
N LEU A 129 -11.04 -2.55 19.02
CA LEU A 129 -11.35 -3.65 19.95
C LEU A 129 -12.16 -4.76 19.29
N ASN A 130 -13.08 -4.40 18.41
CA ASN A 130 -13.92 -5.32 17.67
C ASN A 130 -14.31 -4.74 16.31
N TYR A 131 -14.91 -5.56 15.45
CA TYR A 131 -15.29 -5.15 14.10
C TYR A 131 -16.62 -4.37 13.98
N GLN A 132 -17.35 -4.08 15.06
CA GLN A 132 -18.66 -3.43 14.97
C GLN A 132 -18.60 -2.02 14.36
N PRO A 133 -17.67 -1.15 14.75
CA PRO A 133 -17.56 0.17 14.10
C PRO A 133 -17.29 0.06 12.60
N GLN A 134 -16.41 -0.87 12.19
CA GLN A 134 -16.10 -1.12 10.79
C GLN A 134 -17.31 -1.62 10.01
N ARG A 135 -18.08 -2.57 10.59
CA ARG A 135 -19.33 -3.08 9.99
C ARG A 135 -20.35 -1.98 9.77
N LEU A 136 -20.51 -1.08 10.74
CA LEU A 136 -21.43 0.06 10.62
C LEU A 136 -21.04 0.98 9.47
N LEU A 137 -19.75 1.29 9.34
CA LEU A 137 -19.25 2.17 8.27
C LEU A 137 -19.39 1.53 6.89
N LEU A 138 -18.89 0.30 6.72
CA LEU A 138 -18.91 -0.37 5.42
C LEU A 138 -20.35 -0.62 4.91
N ASN A 139 -21.29 -0.95 5.80
CA ASN A 139 -22.67 -1.17 5.39
C ASN A 139 -23.45 0.10 5.05
N ARG A 140 -22.89 1.29 5.27
CA ARG A 140 -23.44 2.57 4.80
C ARG A 140 -23.06 2.89 3.35
N ALA A 141 -22.10 2.20 2.76
CA ALA A 141 -21.79 2.29 1.33
C ALA A 141 -22.74 1.41 0.49
N ASP A 142 -22.70 1.56 -0.82
CA ASP A 142 -23.43 0.71 -1.77
C ASP A 142 -22.57 -0.49 -2.21
N ALA A 143 -21.25 -0.32 -2.32
CA ALA A 143 -20.27 -1.37 -2.55
C ALA A 143 -18.94 -1.05 -1.85
N ILE A 144 -18.10 -2.05 -1.72
CA ILE A 144 -16.76 -1.95 -1.12
C ILE A 144 -15.70 -2.35 -2.15
N ALA A 145 -14.69 -1.52 -2.31
CA ALA A 145 -13.45 -1.87 -2.97
C ALA A 145 -12.44 -2.38 -1.94
N THR A 146 -11.54 -3.25 -2.38
CA THR A 146 -10.37 -3.66 -1.59
C THR A 146 -9.19 -3.89 -2.54
N VAL A 147 -7.98 -3.99 -2.01
CA VAL A 147 -6.76 -4.00 -2.84
C VAL A 147 -6.20 -5.40 -3.09
N SER A 148 -6.83 -6.45 -2.53
CA SER A 148 -6.38 -7.83 -2.71
C SER A 148 -7.53 -8.84 -2.49
N GLU A 149 -7.43 -10.02 -3.09
CA GLU A 149 -8.33 -11.15 -2.81
C GLU A 149 -8.13 -11.64 -1.37
N THR A 150 -6.91 -11.58 -0.85
CA THR A 150 -6.60 -11.87 0.56
C THR A 150 -7.40 -10.97 1.50
N THR A 151 -7.42 -9.66 1.28
CA THR A 151 -8.25 -8.75 2.10
C THR A 151 -9.74 -9.00 1.88
N LYS A 152 -10.18 -9.28 0.65
CA LYS A 152 -11.58 -9.63 0.36
C LYS A 152 -12.03 -10.89 1.10
N LYS A 153 -11.17 -11.91 1.15
CA LYS A 153 -11.41 -13.14 1.94
C LYS A 153 -11.57 -12.80 3.42
N LEU A 154 -10.65 -12.00 3.99
CA LEU A 154 -10.72 -11.54 5.38
C LEU A 154 -11.99 -10.73 5.69
N ILE A 155 -12.47 -9.90 4.76
CA ILE A 155 -13.74 -9.18 4.87
C ILE A 155 -14.89 -10.18 5.00
N GLY A 156 -14.90 -11.23 4.18
CA GLY A 156 -15.92 -12.29 4.20
C GLY A 156 -15.90 -13.13 5.48
N GLU A 157 -14.72 -13.64 5.86
CA GLU A 157 -14.52 -14.45 7.07
C GLU A 157 -14.97 -13.73 8.34
N ASN A 158 -14.65 -12.43 8.43
CA ASN A 158 -15.04 -11.59 9.56
C ASN A 158 -16.45 -10.99 9.41
N ARG A 159 -17.18 -11.30 8.33
CA ARG A 159 -18.54 -10.80 8.04
C ARG A 159 -18.65 -9.28 8.21
N LEU A 160 -17.69 -8.54 7.62
CA LEU A 160 -17.57 -7.09 7.84
C LEU A 160 -18.65 -6.29 7.11
N THR A 161 -19.19 -6.81 6.01
CA THR A 161 -20.22 -6.15 5.23
C THR A 161 -21.15 -7.15 4.54
N LYS A 162 -22.38 -6.67 4.24
CA LYS A 162 -23.34 -7.35 3.35
C LYS A 162 -23.30 -6.76 1.92
N ARG A 163 -22.47 -5.75 1.69
CA ARG A 163 -22.32 -5.07 0.39
C ARG A 163 -21.42 -5.89 -0.53
N PRO A 164 -21.58 -5.80 -1.85
CA PRO A 164 -20.64 -6.38 -2.80
C PRO A 164 -19.22 -5.91 -2.52
N VAL A 165 -18.25 -6.83 -2.57
CA VAL A 165 -16.82 -6.52 -2.39
C VAL A 165 -16.08 -6.87 -3.66
N THR A 166 -15.38 -5.91 -4.25
CA THR A 166 -14.61 -6.07 -5.49
C THR A 166 -13.17 -5.66 -5.28
N VAL A 167 -12.25 -6.43 -5.85
CA VAL A 167 -10.82 -6.10 -5.79
C VAL A 167 -10.47 -5.07 -6.88
N VAL A 168 -9.82 -4.00 -6.46
CA VAL A 168 -9.21 -2.96 -7.28
C VAL A 168 -7.74 -2.94 -6.89
N TYR A 169 -6.91 -3.64 -7.61
CA TYR A 169 -5.50 -3.83 -7.27
C TYR A 169 -4.71 -2.52 -7.28
N ASN A 170 -3.67 -2.47 -6.43
CA ASN A 170 -2.58 -1.52 -6.64
C ASN A 170 -1.75 -1.99 -7.86
N ALA A 171 -1.03 -1.05 -8.46
CA ALA A 171 -0.10 -1.33 -9.54
C ALA A 171 1.15 -0.46 -9.42
N PRO A 172 2.25 -0.81 -10.08
CA PRO A 172 3.43 0.04 -10.14
C PRO A 172 3.23 1.19 -11.14
N ASP A 173 4.10 2.21 -11.07
CA ASP A 173 4.11 3.30 -12.05
C ASP A 173 4.62 2.79 -13.42
N LYS A 174 3.78 2.86 -14.44
CA LYS A 174 4.13 2.45 -15.83
C LYS A 174 5.22 3.29 -16.48
N SER A 175 5.42 4.53 -16.05
CA SER A 175 6.46 5.41 -16.62
C SER A 175 7.88 4.91 -16.34
N GLN A 176 8.03 3.94 -15.42
CA GLN A 176 9.31 3.45 -14.92
C GLN A 176 9.58 1.98 -15.26
N ASN A 177 9.17 1.54 -16.44
CA ASN A 177 9.35 0.15 -16.87
C ASN A 177 10.82 -0.28 -16.85
N GLY A 178 11.14 -1.19 -15.95
CA GLY A 178 12.40 -1.91 -15.91
C GLY A 178 12.44 -3.05 -16.93
N LYS A 179 13.60 -3.70 -17.00
CA LYS A 179 13.82 -4.90 -17.81
C LYS A 179 14.40 -6.00 -16.95
N ALA A 180 14.13 -7.23 -17.33
CA ALA A 180 14.83 -8.37 -16.74
C ALA A 180 16.35 -8.20 -16.89
N ARG A 181 17.08 -8.46 -15.81
CA ARG A 181 18.54 -8.33 -15.74
C ARG A 181 19.17 -9.70 -15.67
N LYS A 182 20.42 -9.83 -16.15
CA LYS A 182 21.18 -11.10 -16.13
C LYS A 182 21.91 -11.33 -14.83
N ALA A 183 22.24 -10.27 -14.09
CA ALA A 183 22.96 -10.32 -12.83
C ALA A 183 22.59 -9.11 -11.96
N PRO A 184 22.76 -9.19 -10.62
CA PRO A 184 22.65 -8.01 -9.74
C PRO A 184 23.82 -7.05 -9.98
N ASN A 185 23.60 -5.77 -9.74
CA ASN A 185 24.65 -4.76 -9.82
C ASN A 185 25.44 -4.66 -8.50
N SER A 186 24.85 -5.06 -7.39
CA SER A 186 25.44 -5.00 -6.06
C SER A 186 24.95 -6.14 -5.16
N LYS A 187 25.44 -6.20 -3.92
CA LYS A 187 24.93 -7.07 -2.85
C LYS A 187 24.01 -6.31 -1.86
N LYS A 188 23.30 -5.28 -2.31
CA LYS A 188 22.40 -4.51 -1.49
C LYS A 188 21.06 -5.20 -1.33
N LEU A 189 20.62 -5.40 -0.10
CA LEU A 189 19.28 -5.80 0.26
C LEU A 189 18.48 -4.53 0.60
N VAL A 190 17.38 -4.30 -0.07
CA VAL A 190 16.60 -3.07 0.09
C VAL A 190 15.30 -3.36 0.83
N TYR A 191 15.03 -2.57 1.87
CA TYR A 191 13.76 -2.55 2.59
C TYR A 191 13.14 -1.17 2.54
N ILE A 192 11.85 -1.10 2.21
CA ILE A 192 11.04 0.11 2.34
C ILE A 192 9.71 -0.22 3.02
N GLY A 193 9.39 0.50 4.07
CA GLY A 193 8.18 0.32 4.87
C GLY A 193 8.32 0.98 6.23
N SER A 194 7.25 1.02 7.01
CA SER A 194 7.31 1.54 8.37
C SER A 194 8.14 0.63 9.28
N PHE A 195 8.61 1.17 10.40
CA PHE A 195 9.36 0.41 11.41
C PHE A 195 8.45 -0.08 12.55
N MET A 196 7.18 -0.33 12.26
CA MET A 196 6.24 -0.93 13.21
C MET A 196 6.63 -2.38 13.51
N PRO A 197 6.35 -2.90 14.71
CA PRO A 197 6.79 -4.25 15.12
C PRO A 197 6.35 -5.39 14.19
N TYR A 198 5.17 -5.26 13.54
CA TYR A 198 4.71 -6.29 12.61
C TYR A 198 5.50 -6.31 11.29
N LYS A 199 6.28 -5.27 11.00
CA LYS A 199 7.20 -5.23 9.84
C LYS A 199 8.46 -6.04 10.07
N ASN A 200 8.80 -6.34 11.33
CA ASN A 200 9.81 -7.29 11.74
C ASN A 200 11.19 -7.07 11.09
N VAL A 201 11.63 -5.82 11.07
CA VAL A 201 12.91 -5.40 10.47
C VAL A 201 14.10 -6.05 11.21
N GLU A 202 13.91 -6.40 12.47
CA GLU A 202 14.87 -7.10 13.31
C GLU A 202 15.38 -8.39 12.66
N THR A 203 14.48 -9.20 12.10
CA THR A 203 14.86 -10.45 11.39
C THR A 203 15.71 -10.17 10.14
N LEU A 204 15.48 -9.04 9.45
CA LEU A 204 16.32 -8.64 8.31
C LEU A 204 17.72 -8.28 8.75
N ILE A 205 17.86 -7.58 9.89
CA ILE A 205 19.16 -7.20 10.48
C ILE A 205 19.93 -8.44 10.93
N GLU A 206 19.29 -9.33 11.69
CA GLU A 206 19.86 -10.59 12.14
C GLU A 206 20.39 -11.43 10.96
N ALA A 207 19.58 -11.60 9.92
CA ALA A 207 19.99 -12.34 8.72
C ALA A 207 21.19 -11.69 8.02
N THR A 208 21.19 -10.36 7.91
CA THR A 208 22.29 -9.63 7.26
C THR A 208 23.61 -9.81 7.99
N GLY A 209 23.60 -9.95 9.31
CA GLY A 209 24.80 -10.23 10.11
C GLY A 209 25.50 -11.56 9.77
N SER A 210 24.75 -12.51 9.21
CA SER A 210 25.27 -13.80 8.75
C SER A 210 25.70 -13.81 7.27
N LEU A 211 25.56 -12.69 6.55
CA LEU A 211 25.83 -12.59 5.12
C LEU A 211 27.12 -11.80 4.84
N VAL A 212 28.10 -12.45 4.22
CA VAL A 212 29.36 -11.80 3.85
C VAL A 212 29.12 -10.85 2.67
N ASP A 213 29.56 -9.59 2.79
CA ASP A 213 29.51 -8.52 1.78
C ASP A 213 28.12 -8.01 1.42
N TYR A 214 27.06 -8.45 2.10
CA TYR A 214 25.74 -7.84 1.91
C TYR A 214 25.54 -6.63 2.83
N GLU A 215 24.75 -5.67 2.35
CA GLU A 215 24.34 -4.48 3.09
C GLU A 215 22.81 -4.36 3.09
N LEU A 216 22.22 -4.11 4.25
CA LEU A 216 20.79 -3.85 4.37
C LEU A 216 20.52 -2.34 4.32
N HIS A 217 19.83 -1.90 3.29
CA HIS A 217 19.43 -0.51 3.09
C HIS A 217 17.99 -0.29 3.56
N LEU A 218 17.81 0.49 4.63
CA LEU A 218 16.52 0.84 5.23
C LEU A 218 16.11 2.23 4.73
N LEU A 219 15.14 2.30 3.80
CA LEU A 219 14.91 3.51 3.02
C LEU A 219 13.97 4.52 3.67
N SER A 220 13.02 4.06 4.49
CA SER A 220 11.96 4.90 5.04
C SER A 220 12.44 5.82 6.16
N LYS A 221 11.69 6.91 6.39
CA LYS A 221 11.89 7.78 7.55
C LYS A 221 11.74 6.98 8.85
N ILE A 222 12.66 7.24 9.78
CA ILE A 222 12.71 6.55 11.07
C ILE A 222 12.86 7.57 12.21
N THR A 223 12.27 7.30 13.36
CA THR A 223 12.51 8.11 14.55
C THR A 223 13.90 7.82 15.12
N ARG A 224 14.56 8.84 15.67
CA ARG A 224 15.91 8.70 16.28
C ARG A 224 15.99 7.56 17.29
N SER A 225 14.96 7.40 18.13
CA SER A 225 14.92 6.32 19.13
C SER A 225 14.89 4.93 18.48
N ARG A 226 14.09 4.77 17.41
CA ARG A 226 13.97 3.48 16.71
C ARG A 226 15.23 3.17 15.90
N GLU A 227 15.85 4.18 15.31
CA GLU A 227 17.14 4.05 14.62
C GLU A 227 18.24 3.57 15.58
N GLN A 228 18.35 4.17 16.77
CA GLN A 228 19.32 3.77 17.79
C GLN A 228 19.10 2.32 18.25
N GLU A 229 17.85 1.90 18.41
CA GLU A 229 17.50 0.53 18.77
C GLU A 229 17.97 -0.45 17.69
N LEU A 230 17.65 -0.17 16.40
CA LEU A 230 18.04 -1.03 15.29
C LEU A 230 19.55 -1.00 14.99
N ASP A 231 20.22 0.14 15.20
CA ASP A 231 21.67 0.25 15.06
C ASP A 231 22.40 -0.55 16.15
N SER A 232 21.88 -0.56 17.38
CA SER A 232 22.40 -1.40 18.44
C SER A 232 22.28 -2.90 18.10
N LEU A 233 21.14 -3.29 17.56
CA LEU A 233 20.90 -4.65 17.10
C LEU A 233 21.83 -5.02 15.91
N ALA A 234 22.04 -4.09 14.97
CA ALA A 234 22.97 -4.30 13.87
C ALA A 234 24.39 -4.53 14.34
N LYS A 235 24.85 -3.78 15.35
CA LYS A 235 26.18 -3.98 15.99
C LYS A 235 26.27 -5.33 16.70
N GLU A 236 25.23 -5.74 17.40
CA GLU A 236 25.16 -7.04 18.09
C GLU A 236 25.34 -8.21 17.11
N PHE A 237 24.67 -8.16 15.95
CA PHE A 237 24.77 -9.21 14.93
C PHE A 237 25.93 -9.03 13.93
N GLY A 238 26.66 -7.91 14.01
CA GLY A 238 27.72 -7.59 13.03
C GLY A 238 27.16 -7.26 11.62
N ALA A 239 25.90 -6.84 11.54
CA ALA A 239 25.20 -6.54 10.29
C ALA A 239 25.61 -5.17 9.74
N LYS A 240 25.86 -5.09 8.43
CA LYS A 240 26.03 -3.82 7.73
C LYS A 240 24.67 -3.22 7.38
N VAL A 241 24.26 -2.19 8.10
CA VAL A 241 22.95 -1.51 7.91
C VAL A 241 23.16 -0.05 7.54
N VAL A 242 22.45 0.39 6.50
CA VAL A 242 22.45 1.79 6.03
C VAL A 242 21.06 2.38 6.23
N PHE A 243 20.96 3.38 7.08
CA PHE A 243 19.71 4.13 7.34
C PHE A 243 19.66 5.36 6.43
N HIS A 244 18.75 5.39 5.47
CA HIS A 244 18.57 6.53 4.56
C HIS A 244 17.71 7.64 5.17
N ASN A 245 16.87 7.30 6.15
CA ASN A 245 15.93 8.23 6.80
C ASN A 245 15.01 8.98 5.81
N GLY A 246 14.54 8.28 4.80
CA GLY A 246 13.76 8.79 3.68
C GLY A 246 14.60 8.97 2.42
N VAL A 247 14.02 8.65 1.29
CA VAL A 247 14.61 8.80 -0.04
C VAL A 247 13.62 9.49 -0.97
N THR A 248 14.11 10.18 -1.97
CA THR A 248 13.30 10.68 -3.09
C THR A 248 12.88 9.53 -4.02
N ASP A 249 11.88 9.75 -4.86
CA ASP A 249 11.45 8.73 -5.84
C ASP A 249 12.59 8.35 -6.80
N GLN A 250 13.45 9.30 -7.18
CA GLN A 250 14.61 9.03 -8.03
C GLN A 250 15.67 8.16 -7.33
N GLU A 251 15.98 8.46 -6.07
CA GLU A 251 16.89 7.65 -5.25
C GLU A 251 16.32 6.25 -5.01
N TYR A 252 15.01 6.15 -4.74
CA TYR A 252 14.32 4.87 -4.56
C TYR A 252 14.46 3.99 -5.81
N VAL A 253 14.18 4.55 -6.97
CA VAL A 253 14.33 3.85 -8.25
C VAL A 253 15.77 3.39 -8.48
N ALA A 254 16.75 4.27 -8.25
CA ALA A 254 18.17 3.94 -8.41
C ALA A 254 18.61 2.81 -7.44
N LEU A 255 18.12 2.84 -6.20
CA LEU A 255 18.39 1.80 -5.21
C LEU A 255 17.77 0.45 -5.61
N LEU A 256 16.55 0.43 -6.13
CA LEU A 256 15.95 -0.80 -6.66
C LEU A 256 16.72 -1.35 -7.85
N ASP A 257 17.15 -0.49 -8.79
CA ASP A 257 17.93 -0.90 -9.96
C ASP A 257 19.30 -1.46 -9.60
N ASP A 258 19.89 -1.00 -8.52
CA ASP A 258 21.18 -1.46 -8.03
C ASP A 258 21.06 -2.68 -7.10
N ALA A 259 19.89 -2.92 -6.50
CA ALA A 259 19.71 -3.92 -5.47
C ALA A 259 19.95 -5.36 -5.94
N PHE A 260 20.44 -6.19 -5.03
CA PHE A 260 20.40 -7.64 -5.13
C PHE A 260 18.95 -8.16 -5.03
N ALA A 261 18.21 -7.71 -4.02
CA ALA A 261 16.82 -8.04 -3.83
C ALA A 261 16.10 -6.98 -2.96
N LEU A 262 14.80 -6.84 -3.14
CA LEU A 262 13.95 -6.23 -2.13
C LEU A 262 13.57 -7.31 -1.12
N VAL A 263 13.74 -7.00 0.18
CA VAL A 263 13.50 -7.94 1.27
C VAL A 263 12.44 -7.42 2.25
N THR A 264 11.56 -8.29 2.73
CA THR A 264 10.62 -7.95 3.81
C THR A 264 10.28 -9.16 4.67
N ALA A 265 10.34 -8.97 5.98
CA ALA A 265 9.97 -9.97 6.99
C ALA A 265 8.62 -9.65 7.65
N SER A 266 7.75 -8.89 6.98
CA SER A 266 6.44 -8.49 7.51
C SER A 266 5.64 -9.70 7.98
N LYS A 267 4.96 -9.57 9.13
CA LYS A 267 4.03 -10.57 9.69
C LYS A 267 2.60 -10.33 9.22
N ASP A 268 2.35 -9.20 8.56
CA ASP A 268 1.06 -8.79 8.05
C ASP A 268 1.19 -7.70 6.99
N GLU A 269 0.36 -7.77 5.94
CA GLU A 269 0.31 -6.80 4.84
C GLU A 269 -1.07 -6.74 4.19
N GLY A 270 -1.40 -5.59 3.59
CA GLY A 270 -2.60 -5.42 2.78
C GLY A 270 -2.40 -5.71 1.30
N PHE A 271 -1.19 -5.40 0.78
CA PHE A 271 -0.81 -5.65 -0.62
C PHE A 271 0.71 -5.78 -0.81
N GLY A 272 1.49 -4.76 -0.41
CA GLY A 272 2.93 -4.72 -0.67
C GLY A 272 3.28 -4.01 -1.98
N ILE A 273 2.87 -2.74 -2.13
CA ILE A 273 3.23 -1.92 -3.32
C ILE A 273 4.73 -2.00 -3.65
N PRO A 274 5.66 -1.91 -2.68
CA PRO A 274 7.09 -2.01 -2.98
C PRO A 274 7.51 -3.31 -3.69
N LEU A 275 6.77 -4.41 -3.49
CA LEU A 275 7.07 -5.68 -4.17
C LEU A 275 6.83 -5.55 -5.67
N VAL A 276 5.69 -5.01 -6.07
CA VAL A 276 5.37 -4.85 -7.50
C VAL A 276 6.27 -3.81 -8.17
N GLU A 277 6.70 -2.78 -7.44
CA GLU A 277 7.66 -1.79 -7.92
C GLU A 277 9.05 -2.40 -8.13
N ALA A 278 9.54 -3.20 -7.19
CA ALA A 278 10.80 -3.92 -7.34
C ALA A 278 10.72 -4.94 -8.49
N MET A 279 9.67 -5.74 -8.53
CA MET A 279 9.46 -6.74 -9.58
C MET A 279 9.37 -6.11 -10.97
N GLN A 280 8.68 -4.98 -11.12
CA GLN A 280 8.60 -4.24 -12.39
C GLN A 280 9.99 -3.85 -12.91
N ARG A 281 10.92 -3.55 -12.02
CA ARG A 281 12.30 -3.18 -12.33
C ARG A 281 13.23 -4.38 -12.54
N GLY A 282 12.69 -5.60 -12.48
CA GLY A 282 13.48 -6.83 -12.56
C GLY A 282 14.34 -7.07 -11.31
N THR A 283 13.99 -6.46 -10.19
CA THR A 283 14.62 -6.73 -8.91
C THR A 283 13.88 -7.86 -8.20
N PRO A 284 14.54 -8.99 -7.92
CA PRO A 284 13.93 -10.11 -7.21
C PRO A 284 13.41 -9.71 -5.83
N VAL A 285 12.38 -10.41 -5.36
CA VAL A 285 11.79 -10.17 -4.04
C VAL A 285 11.94 -11.41 -3.15
N ILE A 286 12.40 -11.20 -1.92
CA ILE A 286 12.49 -12.25 -0.89
C ILE A 286 11.62 -11.79 0.28
N VAL A 287 10.55 -12.51 0.53
CA VAL A 287 9.45 -12.06 1.37
C VAL A 287 9.02 -13.13 2.36
N SER A 288 8.44 -12.71 3.47
CA SER A 288 7.83 -13.67 4.40
C SER A 288 6.71 -14.48 3.76
N ASP A 289 6.50 -15.69 4.26
CA ASP A 289 5.48 -16.63 3.79
C ASP A 289 4.09 -16.18 4.26
N LEU A 290 3.51 -15.20 3.55
CA LEU A 290 2.18 -14.66 3.78
C LEU A 290 1.28 -14.88 2.57
N GLU A 291 -0.01 -15.21 2.79
CA GLU A 291 -1.01 -15.41 1.73
C GLU A 291 -1.04 -14.23 0.74
N ILE A 292 -0.96 -12.99 1.25
CA ILE A 292 -0.92 -11.79 0.41
C ILE A 292 0.34 -11.71 -0.47
N PHE A 293 1.49 -12.16 0.01
CA PHE A 293 2.71 -12.16 -0.79
C PHE A 293 2.70 -13.24 -1.85
N HIS A 294 2.05 -14.40 -1.60
CA HIS A 294 1.77 -15.38 -2.65
C HIS A 294 0.80 -14.83 -3.71
N GLU A 295 -0.22 -14.07 -3.32
CA GLU A 295 -1.12 -13.40 -4.26
C GLU A 295 -0.38 -12.41 -5.17
N VAL A 296 0.51 -11.59 -4.59
CA VAL A 296 1.19 -10.50 -5.30
C VAL A 296 2.40 -11.00 -6.07
N SER A 297 3.25 -11.82 -5.46
CA SER A 297 4.52 -12.24 -6.07
C SER A 297 4.45 -13.61 -6.76
N ALA A 298 3.48 -14.45 -6.46
CA ALA A 298 3.28 -15.78 -7.06
C ALA A 298 4.63 -16.55 -7.18
N ASN A 299 4.94 -17.09 -8.35
CA ASN A 299 6.18 -17.83 -8.59
C ASN A 299 7.44 -16.94 -8.71
N ALA A 300 7.29 -15.62 -8.71
CA ALA A 300 8.41 -14.68 -8.73
C ALA A 300 8.96 -14.39 -7.31
N GLY A 301 8.18 -14.69 -6.26
CA GLY A 301 8.58 -14.51 -4.87
C GLY A 301 9.45 -15.64 -4.35
N SER A 302 10.48 -15.31 -3.57
CA SER A 302 11.22 -16.25 -2.74
C SER A 302 10.70 -16.12 -1.30
N TYR A 303 10.16 -17.20 -0.74
CA TYR A 303 9.40 -17.15 0.52
C TYR A 303 10.19 -17.76 1.67
N PHE A 304 10.08 -17.14 2.87
CA PHE A 304 10.71 -17.62 4.10
C PHE A 304 9.82 -17.37 5.31
N ASN A 305 10.02 -18.14 6.39
CA ASN A 305 9.31 -17.90 7.65
C ASN A 305 9.77 -16.57 8.27
N SER A 306 8.84 -15.65 8.49
CA SER A 306 9.12 -14.29 9.01
C SER A 306 9.89 -14.26 10.34
N ASN A 307 9.89 -15.35 11.10
CA ASN A 307 10.63 -15.48 12.36
C ASN A 307 11.96 -16.22 12.21
N SER A 308 12.41 -16.51 10.99
CA SER A 308 13.65 -17.28 10.74
C SER A 308 14.64 -16.47 9.89
N ALA A 309 15.59 -15.84 10.56
CA ALA A 309 16.74 -15.20 9.90
C ALA A 309 17.54 -16.21 9.07
N THR A 310 17.69 -17.46 9.57
CA THR A 310 18.40 -18.53 8.88
C THR A 310 17.73 -18.90 7.55
N GLU A 311 16.41 -18.98 7.48
CA GLU A 311 15.72 -19.23 6.22
C GLU A 311 15.91 -18.07 5.23
N LEU A 312 15.87 -16.82 5.69
CA LEU A 312 16.16 -15.65 4.85
C LEU A 312 17.57 -15.75 4.26
N VAL A 313 18.58 -16.07 5.07
CA VAL A 313 19.96 -16.32 4.61
C VAL A 313 20.01 -17.43 3.56
N SER A 314 19.30 -18.53 3.78
CA SER A 314 19.20 -19.63 2.82
C SER A 314 18.63 -19.18 1.48
N ARG A 315 17.55 -18.40 1.47
CA ARG A 315 16.93 -17.86 0.25
C ARG A 315 17.85 -16.89 -0.50
N ILE A 316 18.57 -16.04 0.23
CA ILE A 316 19.56 -15.13 -0.38
C ILE A 316 20.68 -15.92 -1.06
N ASN A 317 21.22 -16.94 -0.40
CA ASN A 317 22.28 -17.79 -0.95
C ASN A 317 21.78 -18.62 -2.15
N GLU A 318 20.57 -19.16 -2.09
CA GLU A 318 19.92 -19.87 -3.21
C GLU A 318 19.77 -18.94 -4.42
N LEU A 319 19.28 -17.72 -4.20
CA LEU A 319 19.15 -16.72 -5.25
C LEU A 319 20.50 -16.32 -5.87
N ALA A 320 21.57 -16.27 -5.08
CA ALA A 320 22.93 -15.95 -5.54
C ALA A 320 23.57 -17.07 -6.38
N THR A 321 22.98 -18.27 -6.41
CA THR A 321 23.62 -19.46 -7.02
C THR A 321 23.29 -19.55 -8.52
N GLY A 322 24.33 -19.65 -9.35
CA GLY A 322 24.20 -19.91 -10.79
C GLY A 322 23.35 -18.89 -11.53
N SER A 323 22.31 -19.32 -12.24
CA SER A 323 21.39 -18.47 -13.00
C SER A 323 20.11 -18.09 -12.25
N ASN A 324 19.98 -18.43 -10.96
CA ASN A 324 18.74 -18.25 -10.20
C ASN A 324 18.34 -16.79 -10.14
N TRP A 325 19.30 -15.86 -9.96
CA TRP A 325 19.02 -14.45 -9.92
C TRP A 325 18.41 -13.93 -11.24
N ALA A 326 18.98 -14.32 -12.38
CA ALA A 326 18.48 -13.93 -13.70
C ALA A 326 17.07 -14.49 -13.98
N LYS A 327 16.80 -15.73 -13.56
CA LYS A 327 15.48 -16.36 -13.65
C LYS A 327 14.46 -15.62 -12.79
N ALA A 328 14.83 -15.28 -11.53
CA ALA A 328 13.98 -14.52 -10.62
C ALA A 328 13.71 -13.11 -11.15
N SER A 329 14.72 -12.45 -11.74
CA SER A 329 14.53 -11.15 -12.39
C SER A 329 13.53 -11.20 -13.54
N SER A 330 13.60 -12.21 -14.39
CA SER A 330 12.65 -12.40 -15.51
C SER A 330 11.23 -12.68 -15.00
N ALA A 331 11.10 -13.58 -14.02
CA ALA A 331 9.81 -13.91 -13.41
C ALA A 331 9.19 -12.69 -12.70
N SER A 332 10.02 -11.82 -12.08
CA SER A 332 9.59 -10.59 -11.45
C SER A 332 8.93 -9.64 -12.45
N VAL A 333 9.56 -9.38 -13.59
CA VAL A 333 9.00 -8.48 -14.63
C VAL A 333 7.69 -9.04 -15.18
N GLU A 334 7.64 -10.36 -15.46
CA GLU A 334 6.42 -11.02 -15.95
C GLU A 334 5.28 -10.92 -14.94
N GLN A 335 5.55 -11.17 -13.65
CA GLN A 335 4.55 -11.10 -12.60
C GLN A 335 4.05 -9.67 -12.37
N ALA A 336 4.94 -8.67 -12.37
CA ALA A 336 4.57 -7.27 -12.18
C ALA A 336 3.64 -6.75 -13.29
N ALA A 337 3.79 -7.25 -14.52
CA ALA A 337 2.96 -6.87 -15.67
C ALA A 337 1.46 -7.23 -15.51
N ARG A 338 1.11 -8.07 -14.53
CA ARG A 338 -0.29 -8.40 -14.20
C ARG A 338 -1.01 -7.25 -13.48
N PHE A 339 -0.27 -6.32 -12.90
CA PHE A 339 -0.82 -5.20 -12.13
C PHE A 339 -0.79 -3.94 -12.98
N ASP A 340 -1.97 -3.35 -13.19
CA ASP A 340 -2.18 -2.29 -14.13
C ASP A 340 -3.23 -1.30 -13.64
N TRP A 341 -2.89 -0.01 -13.57
CA TRP A 341 -3.81 1.03 -13.11
C TRP A 341 -5.00 1.23 -14.05
N ASP A 342 -4.84 1.01 -15.38
CA ASP A 342 -5.95 1.14 -16.32
C ASP A 342 -6.95 -0.02 -16.12
N ALA A 343 -6.47 -1.25 -15.81
CA ALA A 343 -7.32 -2.38 -15.44
C ALA A 343 -8.02 -2.14 -14.08
N SER A 344 -7.32 -1.55 -13.11
CA SER A 344 -7.91 -1.18 -11.82
C SER A 344 -9.00 -0.11 -11.97
N ALA A 345 -8.79 0.88 -12.85
CA ALA A 345 -9.80 1.86 -13.19
C ALA A 345 -11.03 1.21 -13.83
N ASP A 346 -10.85 0.24 -14.76
CA ASP A 346 -11.96 -0.49 -15.37
C ASP A 346 -12.77 -1.28 -14.34
N GLN A 347 -12.10 -1.94 -13.39
CA GLN A 347 -12.77 -2.63 -12.30
C GLN A 347 -13.58 -1.68 -11.41
N LEU A 348 -13.04 -0.51 -11.09
CA LEU A 348 -13.77 0.50 -10.32
C LEU A 348 -15.00 1.00 -11.10
N LEU A 349 -14.86 1.30 -12.38
CA LEU A 349 -15.99 1.73 -13.22
C LEU A 349 -17.06 0.66 -13.33
N LYS A 350 -16.67 -0.62 -13.39
CA LYS A 350 -17.59 -1.75 -13.39
C LYS A 350 -18.40 -1.83 -12.09
N ILE A 351 -17.80 -1.55 -10.91
CA ILE A 351 -18.56 -1.50 -9.65
C ILE A 351 -19.73 -0.52 -9.79
N PHE A 352 -19.50 0.67 -10.32
CA PHE A 352 -20.55 1.66 -10.48
C PHE A 352 -21.59 1.26 -11.53
N ALA A 353 -21.18 0.67 -12.65
CA ALA A 353 -22.11 0.14 -13.65
C ALA A 353 -23.04 -0.94 -13.06
N ASP A 354 -22.49 -1.85 -12.26
CA ASP A 354 -23.27 -2.89 -11.57
C ASP A 354 -24.23 -2.31 -10.51
N LEU A 355 -23.93 -1.12 -9.95
CA LEU A 355 -24.83 -0.40 -9.02
C LEU A 355 -25.94 0.38 -9.73
N GLU A 356 -25.75 0.75 -11.00
CA GLU A 356 -26.78 1.42 -11.81
C GLU A 356 -27.80 0.42 -12.40
N SER A 357 -27.38 -0.82 -12.61
CA SER A 357 -28.21 -1.89 -13.18
C SER A 357 -29.19 -2.52 -12.17
N LYS A 358 -29.05 -2.19 -10.89
CA LYS A 358 -29.91 -2.66 -9.79
C LYS A 358 -30.93 -1.59 -9.39
#